data_5a7e75307ca8e24c842e5a7d79b72e3a
#
_entry.id   5a7e75307ca8e24c842e5a7d79b72e3a
#
_cell.length_a   1.000
_cell.length_b   1.000
_cell.length_c   1.000
_cell.angle_alpha   90.00
_cell.angle_beta   90.00
_cell.angle_gamma   90.00
#
_symmetry.space_group_name_H-M   'P 1'
#
loop_
_entity.id
_entity.type
_entity.pdbx_description
1 polymer ?
#
loop_
_entity_poly.entity_id
_entity_poly.type
_entity_poly.pdbx_seq_one_letter_code
_entity_poly.pdbx_strand_id
1 'polypeptide(L)'
;AALLEAATEPPKPEPRYKLLGADELRNLPPLAWRVRGVLPAVGLAALYGPSASGKSFLAFDMAASIAEGQRWFDCRVEAAPVVYAALEGEAGFKLRAQAWETSRGRALPDGLRMMLQPFKLTDGQDVLDLAAVVPAGAVVVLDTLNRAAPTADENSSRDMGEILEAAKTLQTLTGGLVVLVHHTGKNAAAGLRGHSSLFAAMDAAIEVSREGDRREWKVAKSKDGQDGTAHQFKLQVEALGVEETGEAITSCVVVRDTALDEVRAVKLPQGGNQRVILDALRDLLQKAGPFNTPGAPASCPPGRPSVELEVVLPRLAERLTVAPDRKTERARDGITGLVSRGVVGCDKGWIWLA
;
A
#
# COMPACT_ATOMS: atom_id res chain seq x y z
N ALA A 1 28.66 25.52 63.85
CA ALA A 1 28.41 25.84 62.46
C ALA A 1 27.56 24.73 61.88
N ALA A 2 26.26 24.99 61.75
CA ALA A 2 25.31 24.08 61.18
C ALA A 2 25.39 24.20 59.64
N LEU A 3 25.78 23.12 58.99
CA LEU A 3 25.56 22.95 57.55
C LEU A 3 24.07 22.67 57.35
N LEU A 4 23.33 23.65 56.83
CA LEU A 4 22.00 23.45 56.29
C LEU A 4 22.17 22.60 55.00
N GLU A 5 21.82 21.30 55.08
CA GLU A 5 21.55 20.48 53.89
C GLU A 5 20.37 21.09 53.15
N ALA A 6 20.65 21.66 51.98
CA ALA A 6 19.61 22.04 51.05
C ALA A 6 18.91 20.75 50.58
N ALA A 7 17.71 20.51 51.10
CA ALA A 7 16.84 19.48 50.61
C ALA A 7 16.51 19.81 49.12
N THR A 8 17.17 19.10 48.20
CA THR A 8 16.80 19.12 46.81
C THR A 8 15.39 18.56 46.69
N GLU A 9 14.42 19.38 46.30
CA GLU A 9 13.08 18.89 45.96
C GLU A 9 13.20 17.73 44.97
N PRO A 10 12.47 16.62 45.20
CA PRO A 10 12.46 15.53 44.24
C PRO A 10 12.03 16.06 42.86
N PRO A 11 12.67 15.60 41.77
CA PRO A 11 12.31 16.07 40.44
C PRO A 11 10.81 15.84 40.21
N LYS A 12 10.12 16.91 39.78
CA LYS A 12 8.70 16.79 39.42
C LYS A 12 8.57 15.74 38.29
N PRO A 13 7.65 14.76 38.45
CA PRO A 13 7.45 13.75 37.41
C PRO A 13 7.14 14.45 36.10
N GLU A 14 7.81 14.03 35.02
CA GLU A 14 7.52 14.52 33.67
C GLU A 14 6.04 14.29 33.33
N PRO A 15 5.35 15.28 32.74
CA PRO A 15 3.96 15.15 32.44
C PRO A 15 3.76 14.03 31.41
N ARG A 16 2.80 13.13 31.67
CA ARG A 16 2.46 11.99 30.80
C ARG A 16 2.05 12.44 29.38
N TYR A 17 1.47 13.61 29.26
CA TYR A 17 0.99 14.15 27.99
C TYR A 17 1.75 15.41 27.62
N LYS A 18 2.22 15.47 26.36
CA LYS A 18 2.81 16.66 25.77
C LYS A 18 1.79 17.32 24.84
N LEU A 19 1.46 18.57 25.11
CA LEU A 19 0.63 19.38 24.22
C LEU A 19 1.53 20.21 23.31
N LEU A 20 1.24 20.19 22.00
CA LEU A 20 1.99 20.94 20.99
C LEU A 20 1.21 22.20 20.61
N GLY A 21 1.88 23.33 20.58
CA GLY A 21 1.38 24.55 19.98
C GLY A 21 1.44 24.50 18.46
N ALA A 22 0.81 25.46 17.78
CA ALA A 22 0.74 25.53 16.33
C ALA A 22 2.12 25.56 15.66
N ASP A 23 3.11 26.23 16.26
CA ASP A 23 4.47 26.31 15.74
C ASP A 23 5.22 24.99 15.88
N GLU A 24 5.11 24.32 17.04
CA GLU A 24 5.69 23.00 17.25
C GLU A 24 5.09 21.97 16.28
N LEU A 25 3.76 22.04 16.05
CA LEU A 25 3.07 21.16 15.09
C LEU A 25 3.58 21.36 13.66
N ARG A 26 3.82 22.61 13.22
CA ARG A 26 4.38 22.93 11.90
C ARG A 26 5.81 22.43 11.72
N ASN A 27 6.56 22.38 12.81
CA ASN A 27 7.95 21.94 12.82
C ASN A 27 8.13 20.44 13.05
N LEU A 28 7.03 19.67 13.13
CA LEU A 28 7.14 18.20 13.16
C LEU A 28 7.81 17.70 11.87
N PRO A 29 8.60 16.62 11.97
CA PRO A 29 9.23 16.03 10.81
C PRO A 29 8.16 15.59 9.78
N PRO A 30 8.46 15.68 8.48
CA PRO A 30 7.54 15.23 7.44
C PRO A 30 7.24 13.73 7.59
N LEU A 31 6.08 13.31 7.07
CA LEU A 31 5.69 11.90 7.07
C LEU A 31 6.77 11.04 6.42
N ALA A 32 7.31 10.11 7.20
CA ALA A 32 8.26 9.13 6.73
C ALA A 32 7.53 7.91 6.14
N TRP A 33 8.05 7.42 5.01
CA TRP A 33 7.52 6.27 4.29
C TRP A 33 8.52 5.12 4.33
N ARG A 34 8.03 3.92 4.60
CA ARG A 34 8.81 2.70 4.41
C ARG A 34 8.82 2.29 2.94
N VAL A 35 7.63 2.28 2.33
CA VAL A 35 7.45 2.15 0.88
C VAL A 35 6.65 3.37 0.43
N ARG A 36 7.25 4.23 -0.36
CA ARG A 36 6.69 5.54 -0.73
C ARG A 36 5.30 5.42 -1.35
N GLY A 37 4.32 6.08 -0.74
CA GLY A 37 2.92 6.05 -1.19
C GLY A 37 2.16 4.77 -0.87
N VAL A 38 2.80 3.76 -0.25
CA VAL A 38 2.20 2.45 0.04
C VAL A 38 2.16 2.17 1.53
N LEU A 39 3.33 2.27 2.22
CA LEU A 39 3.45 1.97 3.64
C LEU A 39 4.15 3.10 4.38
N PRO A 40 3.59 3.61 5.49
CA PRO A 40 4.28 4.55 6.36
C PRO A 40 5.48 3.88 7.05
N ALA A 41 6.40 4.68 7.57
CA ALA A 41 7.54 4.17 8.33
C ALA A 41 7.14 3.61 9.70
N VAL A 42 6.07 4.14 10.27
CA VAL A 42 5.57 3.82 11.62
C VAL A 42 4.06 3.68 11.57
N GLY A 43 3.49 2.71 12.27
CA GLY A 43 2.04 2.52 12.36
C GLY A 43 1.59 1.08 12.21
N LEU A 44 0.32 0.89 11.85
CA LEU A 44 -0.29 -0.41 11.56
C LEU A 44 -0.69 -0.49 10.09
N ALA A 45 -0.33 -1.58 9.43
CA ALA A 45 -0.76 -1.84 8.06
C ALA A 45 -1.36 -3.24 7.92
N ALA A 46 -2.22 -3.42 6.92
CA ALA A 46 -2.77 -4.73 6.55
C ALA A 46 -2.38 -5.07 5.11
N LEU A 47 -2.06 -6.35 4.87
CA LEU A 47 -1.97 -6.96 3.55
C LEU A 47 -3.00 -8.08 3.49
N TYR A 48 -4.05 -7.91 2.70
CA TYR A 48 -5.20 -8.78 2.75
C TYR A 48 -5.68 -9.22 1.36
N GLY A 49 -6.45 -10.31 1.32
CA GLY A 49 -7.02 -10.85 0.09
C GLY A 49 -7.49 -12.29 0.25
N PRO A 50 -8.07 -12.90 -0.80
CA PRO A 50 -8.54 -14.29 -0.77
C PRO A 50 -7.42 -15.28 -0.46
N SER A 51 -7.77 -16.47 0.05
CA SER A 51 -6.82 -17.58 0.14
C SER A 51 -6.22 -17.89 -1.24
N ALA A 52 -4.97 -18.31 -1.29
CA ALA A 52 -4.23 -18.60 -2.51
C ALA A 52 -4.06 -17.44 -3.50
N SER A 53 -4.30 -16.18 -3.08
CA SER A 53 -4.03 -15.00 -3.92
C SER A 53 -2.54 -14.65 -4.03
N GLY A 54 -1.66 -15.29 -3.24
CA GLY A 54 -0.21 -15.02 -3.26
C GLY A 54 0.26 -14.02 -2.20
N LYS A 55 -0.58 -13.69 -1.20
CA LYS A 55 -0.25 -12.71 -0.14
C LYS A 55 1.09 -12.96 0.55
N SER A 56 1.33 -14.19 1.03
CA SER A 56 2.55 -14.51 1.75
C SER A 56 3.80 -14.42 0.87
N PHE A 57 3.70 -14.74 -0.43
CA PHE A 57 4.78 -14.50 -1.38
C PHE A 57 5.04 -13.01 -1.60
N LEU A 58 3.98 -12.24 -1.75
CA LEU A 58 4.06 -10.79 -1.92
C LEU A 58 4.61 -10.11 -0.66
N ALA A 59 4.14 -10.53 0.54
CA ALA A 59 4.63 -10.03 1.82
C ALA A 59 6.12 -10.34 2.03
N PHE A 60 6.56 -11.53 1.64
CA PHE A 60 7.96 -11.94 1.74
C PHE A 60 8.85 -11.13 0.77
N ASP A 61 8.44 -10.94 -0.48
CA ASP A 61 9.15 -10.12 -1.48
C ASP A 61 9.23 -8.65 -1.03
N MET A 62 8.15 -8.12 -0.47
CA MET A 62 8.11 -6.78 0.11
C MET A 62 9.06 -6.66 1.31
N ALA A 63 9.06 -7.65 2.21
CA ALA A 63 9.93 -7.71 3.37
C ALA A 63 11.41 -7.72 2.98
N ALA A 64 11.79 -8.54 2.00
CA ALA A 64 13.13 -8.58 1.46
C ALA A 64 13.53 -7.25 0.81
N SER A 65 12.64 -6.63 0.03
CA SER A 65 12.88 -5.33 -0.59
C SER A 65 13.07 -4.22 0.45
N ILE A 66 12.31 -4.24 1.56
CA ILE A 66 12.47 -3.28 2.67
C ILE A 66 13.80 -3.51 3.38
N ALA A 67 14.13 -4.76 3.70
CA ALA A 67 15.39 -5.07 4.39
C ALA A 67 16.63 -4.65 3.59
N GLU A 68 16.53 -4.68 2.28
CA GLU A 68 17.61 -4.33 1.34
C GLU A 68 17.60 -2.84 0.95
N GLY A 69 16.46 -2.13 1.08
CA GLY A 69 16.30 -0.77 0.59
C GLY A 69 16.14 -0.67 -0.93
N GLN A 70 15.82 -1.78 -1.58
CA GLN A 70 15.62 -1.83 -3.03
C GLN A 70 14.20 -1.43 -3.41
N ARG A 71 14.04 -0.81 -4.60
CA ARG A 71 12.71 -0.45 -5.11
C ARG A 71 11.80 -1.67 -5.15
N TRP A 72 10.57 -1.48 -4.70
CA TRP A 72 9.51 -2.49 -4.76
C TRP A 72 8.41 -2.00 -5.69
N PHE A 73 8.18 -2.67 -6.81
CA PHE A 73 7.23 -2.24 -7.88
C PHE A 73 7.40 -0.76 -8.27
N ASP A 74 8.66 -0.33 -8.49
CA ASP A 74 9.09 1.04 -8.77
C ASP A 74 8.87 2.04 -7.62
N CYS A 75 8.21 1.67 -6.54
CA CYS A 75 8.11 2.49 -5.36
C CYS A 75 9.47 2.62 -4.68
N ARG A 76 9.82 3.84 -4.28
CA ARG A 76 11.02 4.08 -3.47
C ARG A 76 10.85 3.45 -2.10
N VAL A 77 11.84 2.68 -1.68
CA VAL A 77 11.89 2.02 -0.37
C VAL A 77 12.95 2.68 0.49
N GLU A 78 12.63 2.88 1.76
CA GLU A 78 13.59 3.25 2.79
C GLU A 78 13.92 1.99 3.61
N ALA A 79 15.20 1.63 3.65
CA ALA A 79 15.66 0.42 4.30
C ALA A 79 15.34 0.41 5.80
N ALA A 80 14.97 -0.76 6.31
CA ALA A 80 14.82 -1.01 7.74
C ALA A 80 15.03 -2.49 8.04
N PRO A 81 15.39 -2.85 9.27
CA PRO A 81 15.29 -4.23 9.72
C PRO A 81 13.87 -4.75 9.58
N VAL A 82 13.74 -6.01 9.20
CA VAL A 82 12.43 -6.67 9.07
C VAL A 82 12.45 -7.96 9.89
N VAL A 83 11.42 -8.15 10.70
CA VAL A 83 11.13 -9.43 11.37
C VAL A 83 9.87 -10.00 10.74
N TYR A 84 9.99 -11.14 10.09
CA TYR A 84 8.89 -11.84 9.45
C TYR A 84 8.48 -13.06 10.29
N ALA A 85 7.35 -12.95 10.97
CA ALA A 85 6.76 -14.04 11.74
C ALA A 85 5.90 -14.91 10.79
N ALA A 86 6.44 -16.06 10.39
CA ALA A 86 5.74 -17.03 9.57
C ALA A 86 4.99 -18.01 10.49
N LEU A 87 3.74 -17.70 10.78
CA LEU A 87 2.89 -18.44 11.72
C LEU A 87 2.04 -19.51 11.01
N GLU A 88 2.15 -19.56 9.67
CA GLU A 88 1.48 -20.52 8.82
C GLU A 88 2.41 -20.97 7.70
N GLY A 89 2.53 -22.32 7.53
CA GLY A 89 3.32 -22.91 6.46
C GLY A 89 4.84 -22.75 6.62
N GLU A 90 5.34 -22.82 7.85
CA GLU A 90 6.74 -22.60 8.24
C GLU A 90 7.70 -23.46 7.42
N ALA A 91 7.35 -24.74 7.18
CA ALA A 91 8.17 -25.67 6.42
C ALA A 91 8.43 -25.20 4.97
N GLY A 92 7.50 -24.47 4.39
CA GLY A 92 7.62 -23.92 3.03
C GLY A 92 8.54 -22.71 2.92
N PHE A 93 8.85 -22.02 4.03
CA PHE A 93 9.64 -20.78 3.96
C PHE A 93 11.09 -21.01 3.56
N LYS A 94 11.69 -22.16 3.91
CA LYS A 94 13.02 -22.53 3.41
C LYS A 94 13.06 -22.53 1.88
N LEU A 95 12.07 -23.15 1.26
CA LEU A 95 11.99 -23.22 -0.21
C LEU A 95 11.70 -21.84 -0.83
N ARG A 96 10.88 -21.01 -0.17
CA ARG A 96 10.63 -19.63 -0.63
C ARG A 96 11.90 -18.77 -0.58
N ALA A 97 12.67 -18.91 0.50
CA ALA A 97 13.97 -18.24 0.63
C ALA A 97 14.93 -18.66 -0.48
N GLN A 98 15.09 -19.97 -0.70
CA GLN A 98 15.93 -20.52 -1.77
C GLN A 98 15.48 -20.05 -3.16
N ALA A 99 14.17 -20.05 -3.43
CA ALA A 99 13.63 -19.56 -4.69
C ALA A 99 13.94 -18.08 -4.91
N TRP A 100 13.79 -17.27 -3.86
CA TRP A 100 14.10 -15.86 -3.93
C TRP A 100 15.59 -15.63 -4.21
N GLU A 101 16.48 -16.33 -3.50
CA GLU A 101 17.92 -16.26 -3.71
C GLU A 101 18.33 -16.69 -5.12
N THR A 102 17.77 -17.82 -5.60
CA THR A 102 17.99 -18.32 -6.96
C THR A 102 17.55 -17.30 -8.01
N SER A 103 16.35 -16.78 -7.88
CA SER A 103 15.78 -15.83 -8.83
C SER A 103 16.51 -14.49 -8.84
N ARG A 104 16.98 -14.04 -7.68
CA ARG A 104 17.70 -12.75 -7.53
C ARG A 104 19.21 -12.88 -7.74
N GLY A 105 19.75 -14.09 -7.78
CA GLY A 105 21.19 -14.38 -7.91
C GLY A 105 22.02 -13.87 -6.73
N ARG A 106 21.45 -13.78 -5.54
CA ARG A 106 22.10 -13.28 -4.31
C ARG A 106 21.41 -13.82 -3.05
N ALA A 107 22.12 -13.78 -1.93
CA ALA A 107 21.58 -14.16 -0.62
C ALA A 107 20.46 -13.23 -0.15
N LEU A 108 19.61 -13.73 0.75
CA LEU A 108 18.63 -12.88 1.45
C LEU A 108 19.34 -11.75 2.21
N PRO A 109 18.72 -10.58 2.29
CA PRO A 109 19.28 -9.45 3.03
C PRO A 109 19.51 -9.78 4.51
N ASP A 110 20.66 -9.39 5.05
CA ASP A 110 20.97 -9.57 6.48
C ASP A 110 19.96 -8.89 7.42
N GLY A 111 19.31 -7.83 6.94
CA GLY A 111 18.25 -7.12 7.66
C GLY A 111 16.94 -7.89 7.79
N LEU A 112 16.74 -8.98 7.04
CA LEU A 112 15.53 -9.82 7.12
C LEU A 112 15.76 -10.98 8.09
N ARG A 113 14.98 -11.01 9.16
CA ARG A 113 14.97 -12.08 10.16
C ARG A 113 13.64 -12.81 10.14
N MET A 114 13.72 -14.15 10.19
CA MET A 114 12.53 -15.01 10.21
C MET A 114 12.26 -15.51 11.62
N MET A 115 11.01 -15.43 12.06
CA MET A 115 10.51 -16.07 13.27
C MET A 115 9.54 -17.19 12.87
N LEU A 116 9.87 -18.41 13.24
CA LEU A 116 9.10 -19.63 12.90
C LEU A 116 8.45 -20.25 14.15
N GLN A 117 8.67 -19.67 15.33
CA GLN A 117 8.07 -20.15 16.58
C GLN A 117 6.61 -19.74 16.66
N PRO A 118 5.79 -20.51 17.40
CA PRO A 118 4.44 -20.12 17.75
C PRO A 118 4.43 -18.77 18.45
N PHE A 119 3.46 -17.93 18.10
CA PHE A 119 3.28 -16.59 18.67
C PHE A 119 1.79 -16.27 18.76
N LYS A 120 1.38 -15.71 19.87
CA LYS A 120 0.00 -15.27 20.11
C LYS A 120 -0.04 -13.77 20.37
N LEU A 121 -0.56 -13.03 19.43
CA LEU A 121 -0.72 -11.58 19.55
C LEU A 121 -1.63 -11.18 20.74
N THR A 122 -2.56 -12.06 21.12
CA THR A 122 -3.46 -11.87 22.28
C THR A 122 -2.84 -12.25 23.62
N ASP A 123 -1.60 -12.75 23.63
CA ASP A 123 -0.82 -13.01 24.85
C ASP A 123 0.16 -11.85 25.07
N GLY A 124 -0.04 -11.09 26.15
CA GLY A 124 0.79 -9.92 26.46
C GLY A 124 2.27 -10.27 26.68
N GLN A 125 2.58 -11.48 27.19
CA GLN A 125 3.96 -11.90 27.37
C GLN A 125 4.64 -12.19 26.03
N ASP A 126 3.97 -12.89 25.11
CA ASP A 126 4.47 -13.12 23.75
C ASP A 126 4.80 -11.78 23.05
N VAL A 127 3.92 -10.77 23.21
CA VAL A 127 4.14 -9.43 22.64
C VAL A 127 5.38 -8.76 23.23
N LEU A 128 5.58 -8.84 24.56
CA LEU A 128 6.76 -8.27 25.24
C LEU A 128 8.04 -8.99 24.81
N ASP A 129 8.01 -10.32 24.77
CA ASP A 129 9.17 -11.15 24.40
C ASP A 129 9.58 -10.92 22.94
N LEU A 130 8.63 -10.81 22.03
CA LEU A 130 8.91 -10.46 20.64
C LEU A 130 9.48 -9.04 20.54
N ALA A 131 8.86 -8.07 21.21
CA ALA A 131 9.32 -6.70 21.17
C ALA A 131 10.76 -6.54 21.71
N ALA A 132 11.16 -7.37 22.69
CA ALA A 132 12.50 -7.34 23.26
C ALA A 132 13.62 -7.76 22.31
N VAL A 133 13.30 -8.57 21.27
CA VAL A 133 14.27 -9.06 20.28
C VAL A 133 14.18 -8.35 18.93
N VAL A 134 13.10 -7.59 18.70
CA VAL A 134 12.91 -6.82 17.46
C VAL A 134 13.75 -5.55 17.49
N PRO A 135 14.57 -5.27 16.46
CA PRO A 135 15.31 -4.02 16.38
C PRO A 135 14.39 -2.80 16.37
N ALA A 136 14.80 -1.71 17.03
CA ALA A 136 14.02 -0.48 17.04
C ALA A 136 13.78 0.07 15.61
N GLY A 137 12.55 0.50 15.32
CA GLY A 137 12.14 1.01 14.01
C GLY A 137 11.96 -0.07 12.94
N ALA A 138 12.04 -1.35 13.32
CA ALA A 138 11.85 -2.47 12.38
C ALA A 138 10.42 -2.56 11.84
N VAL A 139 10.28 -3.24 10.70
CA VAL A 139 8.99 -3.71 10.20
C VAL A 139 8.75 -5.11 10.75
N VAL A 140 7.63 -5.33 11.42
CA VAL A 140 7.20 -6.65 11.90
C VAL A 140 6.05 -7.12 11.03
N VAL A 141 6.22 -8.25 10.33
CA VAL A 141 5.17 -8.88 9.52
C VAL A 141 4.63 -10.09 10.26
N LEU A 142 3.31 -10.12 10.53
CA LEU A 142 2.62 -11.25 11.14
C LEU A 142 1.80 -11.99 10.06
N ASP A 143 2.28 -13.15 9.62
CA ASP A 143 1.68 -13.95 8.55
C ASP A 143 1.25 -15.34 9.09
N THR A 144 -0.01 -15.52 9.46
CA THR A 144 -1.17 -14.65 9.28
C THR A 144 -1.75 -14.18 10.63
N LEU A 145 -2.55 -13.10 10.59
CA LEU A 145 -3.27 -12.60 11.78
C LEU A 145 -4.12 -13.70 12.43
N ASN A 146 -4.79 -14.51 11.63
CA ASN A 146 -5.63 -15.62 12.09
C ASN A 146 -4.83 -16.64 12.93
N ARG A 147 -3.56 -16.86 12.61
CA ARG A 147 -2.66 -17.71 13.38
C ARG A 147 -2.07 -17.01 14.60
N ALA A 148 -1.90 -15.68 14.51
CA ALA A 148 -1.48 -14.87 15.67
C ALA A 148 -2.59 -14.71 16.72
N ALA A 149 -3.86 -14.86 16.34
CA ALA A 149 -5.01 -14.74 17.23
C ALA A 149 -6.03 -15.89 17.02
N PRO A 150 -5.64 -17.16 17.28
CA PRO A 150 -6.41 -18.34 16.85
C PRO A 150 -7.75 -18.50 17.59
N THR A 151 -7.91 -17.93 18.76
CA THR A 151 -9.11 -18.04 19.59
C THR A 151 -10.06 -16.84 19.46
N ALA A 152 -9.66 -15.80 18.73
CA ALA A 152 -10.48 -14.61 18.57
C ALA A 152 -11.56 -14.81 17.50
N ASP A 153 -12.75 -14.33 17.78
CA ASP A 153 -13.80 -14.19 16.77
C ASP A 153 -13.59 -12.90 15.97
N GLU A 154 -13.19 -13.05 14.72
CA GLU A 154 -12.92 -11.93 13.82
C GLU A 154 -14.14 -11.00 13.59
N ASN A 155 -15.37 -11.47 13.88
CA ASN A 155 -16.58 -10.67 13.76
C ASN A 155 -16.96 -9.97 15.08
N SER A 156 -16.30 -10.35 16.17
CA SER A 156 -16.49 -9.72 17.48
C SER A 156 -15.74 -8.39 17.53
N SER A 157 -16.44 -7.29 17.78
CA SER A 157 -15.84 -5.98 17.97
C SER A 157 -14.91 -5.93 19.19
N ARG A 158 -15.21 -6.73 20.22
CA ARG A 158 -14.38 -6.86 21.41
C ARG A 158 -13.05 -7.54 21.10
N ASP A 159 -13.10 -8.73 20.51
CA ASP A 159 -11.90 -9.51 20.21
C ASP A 159 -11.02 -8.77 19.20
N MET A 160 -11.62 -8.12 18.23
CA MET A 160 -10.91 -7.26 17.28
C MET A 160 -10.28 -6.05 17.99
N GLY A 161 -10.93 -5.47 18.99
CA GLY A 161 -10.37 -4.41 19.82
C GLY A 161 -9.12 -4.88 20.58
N GLU A 162 -9.16 -6.07 21.18
CA GLU A 162 -8.02 -6.68 21.90
C GLU A 162 -6.83 -6.95 20.93
N ILE A 163 -7.10 -7.47 19.73
CA ILE A 163 -6.10 -7.67 18.67
C ILE A 163 -5.44 -6.35 18.27
N LEU A 164 -6.24 -5.30 18.04
CA LEU A 164 -5.74 -4.00 17.64
C LEU A 164 -4.89 -3.34 18.73
N GLU A 165 -5.30 -3.46 19.99
CA GLU A 165 -4.55 -2.94 21.13
C GLU A 165 -3.20 -3.66 21.26
N ALA A 166 -3.19 -4.99 21.13
CA ALA A 166 -1.96 -5.78 21.17
C ALA A 166 -1.01 -5.44 20.00
N ALA A 167 -1.54 -5.31 18.78
CA ALA A 167 -0.77 -4.88 17.61
C ALA A 167 -0.21 -3.47 17.80
N LYS A 168 -0.99 -2.56 18.40
CA LYS A 168 -0.55 -1.20 18.71
C LYS A 168 0.52 -1.18 19.79
N THR A 169 0.40 -2.05 20.80
CA THR A 169 1.41 -2.23 21.85
C THR A 169 2.72 -2.70 21.23
N LEU A 170 2.71 -3.74 20.40
CA LEU A 170 3.89 -4.22 19.67
C LEU A 170 4.52 -3.09 18.84
N GLN A 171 3.69 -2.35 18.10
CA GLN A 171 4.15 -1.22 17.29
C GLN A 171 4.80 -0.13 18.14
N THR A 172 4.23 0.20 19.29
CA THR A 172 4.74 1.23 20.19
C THR A 172 6.08 0.81 20.81
N LEU A 173 6.20 -0.43 21.24
CA LEU A 173 7.42 -0.98 21.84
C LEU A 173 8.57 -1.06 20.82
N THR A 174 8.28 -1.40 19.58
CA THR A 174 9.28 -1.51 18.51
C THR A 174 9.58 -0.19 17.80
N GLY A 175 8.67 0.79 17.89
CA GLY A 175 8.81 2.10 17.26
C GLY A 175 8.74 2.07 15.72
N GLY A 176 8.33 0.94 15.13
CA GLY A 176 8.30 0.72 13.69
C GLY A 176 6.90 0.50 13.11
N LEU A 177 6.83 -0.31 12.08
CA LEU A 177 5.60 -0.68 11.37
C LEU A 177 5.23 -2.13 11.66
N VAL A 178 3.97 -2.38 12.04
CA VAL A 178 3.43 -3.76 12.12
C VAL A 178 2.51 -4.00 10.93
N VAL A 179 2.78 -5.04 10.16
CA VAL A 179 2.02 -5.46 8.97
C VAL A 179 1.27 -6.76 9.30
N LEU A 180 -0.05 -6.71 9.27
CA LEU A 180 -0.92 -7.85 9.51
C LEU A 180 -1.33 -8.48 8.18
N VAL A 181 -0.89 -9.70 7.90
CA VAL A 181 -1.35 -10.47 6.73
C VAL A 181 -2.65 -11.16 7.09
N HIS A 182 -3.71 -10.89 6.32
CA HIS A 182 -5.04 -11.36 6.67
C HIS A 182 -5.86 -11.82 5.45
N HIS A 183 -6.92 -12.58 5.69
CA HIS A 183 -7.81 -13.06 4.64
C HIS A 183 -9.00 -12.12 4.42
N THR A 184 -9.54 -12.08 3.20
CA THR A 184 -10.89 -11.57 2.96
C THR A 184 -11.91 -12.59 3.42
N GLY A 185 -13.12 -12.12 3.81
CA GLY A 185 -14.27 -12.99 4.06
C GLY A 185 -14.75 -13.74 2.81
N LYS A 186 -15.75 -14.61 2.95
CA LYS A 186 -16.37 -15.34 1.84
C LYS A 186 -16.93 -14.40 0.76
N ASN A 187 -17.34 -13.20 1.14
CA ASN A 187 -17.71 -12.14 0.21
C ASN A 187 -16.51 -11.20 0.00
N ALA A 188 -15.71 -11.46 -1.01
CA ALA A 188 -14.52 -10.65 -1.35
C ALA A 188 -14.87 -9.17 -1.62
N ALA A 189 -16.10 -8.87 -2.11
CA ALA A 189 -16.56 -7.51 -2.33
C ALA A 189 -16.75 -6.70 -1.03
N ALA A 190 -16.82 -7.37 0.12
CA ALA A 190 -16.91 -6.72 1.44
C ALA A 190 -15.53 -6.24 1.97
N GLY A 191 -14.42 -6.54 1.26
CA GLY A 191 -13.07 -6.13 1.65
C GLY A 191 -12.44 -7.02 2.73
N LEU A 192 -11.64 -6.42 3.61
CA LEU A 192 -10.94 -7.09 4.70
C LEU A 192 -11.93 -7.85 5.59
N ARG A 193 -11.67 -9.14 5.83
CA ARG A 193 -12.50 -9.98 6.71
C ARG A 193 -12.44 -9.46 8.15
N GLY A 194 -13.54 -9.63 8.87
CA GLY A 194 -13.68 -9.28 10.27
C GLY A 194 -14.43 -7.96 10.49
N HIS A 195 -14.41 -7.47 11.72
CA HIS A 195 -15.11 -6.25 12.09
C HIS A 195 -14.51 -5.04 11.36
N SER A 196 -15.36 -4.11 10.91
CA SER A 196 -14.96 -2.89 10.17
C SER A 196 -13.90 -2.04 10.91
N SER A 197 -13.80 -2.21 12.23
CA SER A 197 -12.77 -1.58 13.07
C SER A 197 -11.35 -1.94 12.65
N LEU A 198 -11.09 -3.18 12.16
CA LEU A 198 -9.76 -3.57 11.71
C LEU A 198 -9.28 -2.67 10.55
N PHE A 199 -10.09 -2.54 9.51
CA PHE A 199 -9.74 -1.67 8.38
C PHE A 199 -9.65 -0.19 8.78
N ALA A 200 -10.55 0.26 9.67
CA ALA A 200 -10.56 1.64 10.15
C ALA A 200 -9.28 1.99 10.93
N ALA A 201 -8.74 1.05 11.72
CA ALA A 201 -7.55 1.24 12.55
C ALA A 201 -6.23 1.26 11.76
N MET A 202 -6.20 0.69 10.54
CA MET A 202 -4.97 0.67 9.73
C MET A 202 -4.59 2.05 9.23
N ASP A 203 -3.29 2.37 9.23
CA ASP A 203 -2.73 3.55 8.58
C ASP A 203 -2.56 3.33 7.08
N ALA A 204 -2.31 2.08 6.66
CA ALA A 204 -2.27 1.66 5.27
C ALA A 204 -2.87 0.25 5.09
N ALA A 205 -3.46 -0.02 3.92
CA ALA A 205 -3.95 -1.36 3.59
C ALA A 205 -3.67 -1.69 2.12
N ILE A 206 -3.12 -2.87 1.89
CA ILE A 206 -2.83 -3.43 0.56
C ILE A 206 -3.81 -4.57 0.32
N GLU A 207 -4.62 -4.46 -0.72
CA GLU A 207 -5.48 -5.52 -1.20
C GLU A 207 -4.75 -6.37 -2.24
N VAL A 208 -4.81 -7.68 -2.10
CA VAL A 208 -4.28 -8.64 -3.07
C VAL A 208 -5.44 -9.41 -3.67
N SER A 209 -5.61 -9.31 -4.97
CA SER A 209 -6.63 -10.03 -5.72
C SER A 209 -6.00 -11.06 -6.68
N ARG A 210 -6.81 -12.06 -7.07
CA ARG A 210 -6.46 -13.07 -8.05
C ARG A 210 -7.65 -13.35 -8.95
N GLU A 211 -7.40 -13.31 -10.26
CA GLU A 211 -8.35 -13.71 -11.28
C GLU A 211 -7.65 -14.67 -12.28
N GLY A 212 -7.94 -15.97 -12.15
CA GLY A 212 -7.19 -17.01 -12.85
C GLY A 212 -5.71 -17.01 -12.42
N ASP A 213 -4.80 -16.85 -13.37
CA ASP A 213 -3.36 -16.75 -13.12
C ASP A 213 -2.87 -15.31 -12.87
N ARG A 214 -3.74 -14.32 -13.09
CA ARG A 214 -3.43 -12.92 -12.87
C ARG A 214 -3.57 -12.57 -11.40
N ARG A 215 -2.62 -11.82 -10.90
CA ARG A 215 -2.64 -11.29 -9.55
C ARG A 215 -2.39 -9.79 -9.59
N GLU A 216 -3.06 -9.10 -8.70
CA GLU A 216 -2.89 -7.66 -8.52
C GLU A 216 -2.75 -7.36 -7.03
N TRP A 217 -1.88 -6.44 -6.68
CA TRP A 217 -1.95 -5.76 -5.40
C TRP A 217 -2.31 -4.30 -5.62
N LYS A 218 -3.08 -3.74 -4.69
CA LYS A 218 -3.60 -2.38 -4.76
C LYS A 218 -3.51 -1.71 -3.40
N VAL A 219 -3.15 -0.42 -3.38
CA VAL A 219 -3.30 0.41 -2.19
C VAL A 219 -4.80 0.67 -1.98
N ALA A 220 -5.41 -0.09 -1.06
CA ALA A 220 -6.84 0.03 -0.73
C ALA A 220 -7.10 1.15 0.27
N LYS A 221 -6.09 1.50 1.08
CA LYS A 221 -6.12 2.60 2.03
C LYS A 221 -4.72 3.16 2.21
N SER A 222 -4.61 4.48 2.21
CA SER A 222 -3.46 5.23 2.69
C SER A 222 -3.99 6.45 3.44
N LYS A 223 -3.73 6.52 4.76
CA LYS A 223 -4.26 7.59 5.62
C LYS A 223 -3.74 8.98 5.25
N ASP A 224 -2.46 9.03 4.84
CA ASP A 224 -1.77 10.28 4.52
C ASP A 224 -1.19 10.28 3.10
N GLY A 225 -1.64 9.36 2.24
CA GLY A 225 -1.20 9.20 0.87
C GLY A 225 -2.36 9.01 -0.10
N GLN A 226 -2.02 8.76 -1.36
CA GLN A 226 -2.99 8.48 -2.41
C GLN A 226 -3.33 6.98 -2.42
N ASP A 227 -4.61 6.63 -2.39
CA ASP A 227 -5.08 5.27 -2.59
C ASP A 227 -5.33 4.95 -4.07
N GLY A 228 -5.64 3.67 -4.36
CA GLY A 228 -6.02 3.23 -5.70
C GLY A 228 -4.86 2.85 -6.63
N THR A 229 -3.59 3.15 -6.29
CA THR A 229 -2.44 2.63 -7.04
C THR A 229 -2.43 1.10 -7.00
N ALA A 230 -2.28 0.47 -8.16
CA ALA A 230 -2.29 -0.99 -8.26
C ALA A 230 -1.22 -1.49 -9.23
N HIS A 231 -0.70 -2.69 -8.98
CA HIS A 231 0.35 -3.31 -9.77
C HIS A 231 0.04 -4.79 -10.00
N GLN A 232 0.31 -5.25 -11.22
CA GLN A 232 0.13 -6.64 -11.60
C GLN A 232 1.39 -7.44 -11.28
N PHE A 233 1.20 -8.69 -10.85
CA PHE A 233 2.31 -9.61 -10.60
C PHE A 233 1.94 -11.05 -10.94
N LYS A 234 2.98 -11.86 -11.11
CA LYS A 234 2.90 -13.31 -11.28
C LYS A 234 3.68 -14.01 -10.18
N LEU A 235 3.31 -15.23 -9.89
CA LEU A 235 4.14 -16.17 -9.15
C LEU A 235 4.86 -17.03 -10.19
N GLN A 236 6.14 -16.74 -10.39
CA GLN A 236 7.01 -17.51 -11.26
C GLN A 236 7.54 -18.71 -10.47
N VAL A 237 7.44 -19.90 -11.05
CA VAL A 237 7.96 -21.12 -10.47
C VAL A 237 9.47 -21.17 -10.68
N GLU A 238 10.21 -21.38 -9.59
CA GLU A 238 11.66 -21.61 -9.60
C GLU A 238 11.95 -23.06 -9.27
N ALA A 239 12.80 -23.70 -10.08
CA ALA A 239 13.29 -25.06 -9.84
C ALA A 239 14.48 -25.01 -8.86
N LEU A 240 14.39 -25.74 -7.76
CA LEU A 240 15.38 -25.72 -6.68
C LEU A 240 16.22 -27.00 -6.61
N GLY A 241 15.84 -28.03 -7.35
CA GLY A 241 16.48 -29.34 -7.38
C GLY A 241 15.51 -30.45 -7.67
N VAL A 242 15.93 -31.66 -7.38
CA VAL A 242 15.15 -32.88 -7.55
C VAL A 242 15.30 -33.72 -6.28
N GLU A 243 14.21 -34.30 -5.78
CA GLU A 243 14.22 -35.22 -4.65
C GLU A 243 14.84 -36.54 -5.04
N GLU A 244 15.15 -37.40 -4.05
CA GLU A 244 15.64 -38.77 -4.28
C GLU A 244 14.64 -39.62 -5.08
N THR A 245 13.36 -39.28 -5.00
CA THR A 245 12.26 -39.91 -5.76
C THR A 245 12.23 -39.53 -7.23
N GLY A 246 13.01 -38.51 -7.65
CA GLY A 246 12.99 -37.94 -9.00
C GLY A 246 11.97 -36.80 -9.18
N GLU A 247 11.23 -36.41 -8.15
CA GLU A 247 10.28 -35.29 -8.20
C GLU A 247 11.01 -33.95 -8.10
N ALA A 248 10.52 -32.95 -8.86
CA ALA A 248 11.12 -31.63 -8.86
C ALA A 248 10.77 -30.86 -7.57
N ILE A 249 11.78 -30.36 -6.88
CA ILE A 249 11.61 -29.42 -5.78
C ILE A 249 11.44 -28.03 -6.39
N THR A 250 10.30 -27.39 -6.11
CA THR A 250 10.00 -26.06 -6.65
C THR A 250 9.42 -25.13 -5.60
N SER A 251 9.58 -23.83 -5.81
CA SER A 251 8.83 -22.81 -5.09
C SER A 251 8.53 -21.65 -6.03
N CYS A 252 7.92 -20.57 -5.53
CA CYS A 252 7.57 -19.44 -6.36
C CYS A 252 8.23 -18.14 -5.86
N VAL A 253 8.45 -17.24 -6.80
CA VAL A 253 8.86 -15.84 -6.54
C VAL A 253 7.87 -14.89 -7.17
N VAL A 254 7.80 -13.68 -6.60
CA VAL A 254 7.02 -12.59 -7.16
C VAL A 254 7.79 -11.95 -8.31
N VAL A 255 7.14 -11.87 -9.46
CA VAL A 255 7.66 -11.15 -10.63
C VAL A 255 6.61 -10.15 -11.10
N ARG A 256 7.01 -8.93 -11.32
CA ARG A 256 6.13 -7.88 -11.86
C ARG A 256 5.67 -8.27 -13.27
N ASP A 257 4.38 -8.10 -13.53
CA ASP A 257 3.81 -8.33 -14.86
C ASP A 257 3.64 -6.99 -15.62
N THR A 258 4.76 -6.50 -16.17
CA THR A 258 4.81 -5.23 -16.91
C THR A 258 4.00 -5.26 -18.21
N ALA A 259 3.82 -6.43 -18.83
CA ALA A 259 3.04 -6.57 -20.06
C ALA A 259 1.55 -6.17 -19.87
N LEU A 260 1.05 -6.17 -18.63
CA LEU A 260 -0.31 -5.79 -18.28
C LEU A 260 -0.40 -4.38 -17.68
N ASP A 261 0.69 -3.85 -17.12
CA ASP A 261 0.74 -2.46 -16.67
C ASP A 261 0.57 -1.48 -17.83
N GLU A 262 1.09 -1.84 -19.03
CA GLU A 262 0.91 -1.07 -20.26
C GLU A 262 -0.52 -1.17 -20.84
N VAL A 263 -1.26 -2.22 -20.50
CA VAL A 263 -2.67 -2.43 -20.88
C VAL A 263 -3.60 -2.12 -19.70
N ARG A 264 -3.21 -1.26 -18.80
CA ARG A 264 -4.19 -0.66 -17.91
C ARG A 264 -5.14 0.16 -18.77
N ALA A 265 -6.15 -0.54 -19.30
CA ALA A 265 -7.31 0.11 -19.87
C ALA A 265 -7.82 1.06 -18.77
N VAL A 266 -7.45 2.31 -18.90
CA VAL A 266 -7.98 3.42 -18.12
C VAL A 266 -9.47 3.16 -18.06
N LYS A 267 -10.04 2.87 -16.88
CA LYS A 267 -11.47 2.55 -16.76
C LYS A 267 -12.26 3.75 -17.26
N LEU A 268 -12.60 3.69 -18.54
CA LEU A 268 -13.39 4.71 -19.20
C LEU A 268 -14.72 4.83 -18.45
N PRO A 269 -15.21 6.04 -18.23
CA PRO A 269 -16.52 6.22 -17.62
C PRO A 269 -17.58 5.53 -18.45
N GLN A 270 -18.35 4.64 -17.84
CA GLN A 270 -19.41 3.87 -18.51
C GLN A 270 -20.71 4.66 -18.69
N GLY A 271 -20.83 5.84 -18.05
CA GLY A 271 -22.03 6.69 -18.12
C GLY A 271 -21.84 8.05 -17.47
N GLY A 272 -22.93 8.83 -17.46
CA GLY A 272 -22.98 10.16 -16.84
C GLY A 272 -22.18 11.24 -17.58
N ASN A 273 -22.06 12.41 -16.96
CA ASN A 273 -21.43 13.58 -17.56
C ASN A 273 -19.98 13.34 -17.98
N GLN A 274 -19.22 12.52 -17.25
CA GLN A 274 -17.83 12.20 -17.59
C GLN A 274 -17.72 11.46 -18.94
N ARG A 275 -18.66 10.57 -19.25
CA ARG A 275 -18.67 9.86 -20.54
C ARG A 275 -18.96 10.83 -21.68
N VAL A 276 -19.97 11.68 -21.52
CA VAL A 276 -20.35 12.69 -22.50
C VAL A 276 -19.16 13.65 -22.80
N ILE A 277 -18.48 14.09 -21.74
CA ILE A 277 -17.31 14.97 -21.86
C ILE A 277 -16.15 14.26 -22.55
N LEU A 278 -15.88 13.00 -22.21
CA LEU A 278 -14.81 12.23 -22.83
C LEU A 278 -15.04 12.05 -24.33
N ASP A 279 -16.26 11.69 -24.73
CA ASP A 279 -16.60 11.51 -26.14
C ASP A 279 -16.53 12.84 -26.90
N ALA A 280 -17.02 13.94 -26.31
CA ALA A 280 -16.90 15.28 -26.90
C ALA A 280 -15.43 15.74 -27.02
N LEU A 281 -14.60 15.45 -26.02
CA LEU A 281 -13.16 15.77 -26.05
C LEU A 281 -12.44 14.96 -27.14
N ARG A 282 -12.78 13.69 -27.31
CA ARG A 282 -12.25 12.85 -28.41
C ARG A 282 -12.56 13.42 -29.76
N ASP A 283 -13.83 13.82 -29.99
CA ASP A 283 -14.26 14.43 -31.23
C ASP A 283 -13.48 15.73 -31.55
N LEU A 284 -13.22 16.55 -30.53
CA LEU A 284 -12.47 17.80 -30.66
C LEU A 284 -10.98 17.56 -30.95
N LEU A 285 -10.36 16.60 -30.27
CA LEU A 285 -8.95 16.27 -30.47
C LEU A 285 -8.69 15.59 -31.81
N GLN A 286 -9.62 14.75 -32.33
CA GLN A 286 -9.52 14.18 -33.68
C GLN A 286 -9.52 15.26 -34.75
N LYS A 287 -10.29 16.32 -34.56
CA LYS A 287 -10.34 17.46 -35.52
C LYS A 287 -9.12 18.37 -35.43
N ALA A 288 -8.42 18.38 -34.31
CA ALA A 288 -7.21 19.20 -34.12
C ALA A 288 -5.96 18.68 -34.84
N GLY A 289 -5.99 17.42 -35.32
CA GLY A 289 -4.88 16.78 -36.04
C GLY A 289 -3.70 16.34 -35.17
N PRO A 290 -2.76 15.54 -35.72
CA PRO A 290 -1.69 14.89 -34.95
C PRO A 290 -0.44 15.75 -34.69
N PHE A 291 -0.42 17.00 -35.13
CA PHE A 291 0.76 17.87 -35.00
C PHE A 291 0.66 18.79 -33.77
N ASN A 292 1.82 19.06 -33.16
CA ASN A 292 1.93 19.96 -32.01
C ASN A 292 1.12 21.23 -32.21
N THR A 293 0.12 21.42 -31.38
CA THR A 293 -0.66 22.66 -31.39
C THR A 293 0.27 23.82 -30.99
N PRO A 294 0.38 24.90 -31.79
CA PRO A 294 1.23 26.03 -31.44
C PRO A 294 0.87 26.55 -30.05
N GLY A 295 1.87 26.72 -29.20
CA GLY A 295 1.69 27.18 -27.82
C GLY A 295 1.56 26.08 -26.76
N ALA A 296 1.47 24.81 -27.15
CA ALA A 296 1.43 23.72 -26.19
C ALA A 296 2.74 23.63 -25.39
N PRO A 297 2.67 23.45 -24.04
CA PRO A 297 3.87 23.31 -23.20
C PRO A 297 4.62 22.01 -23.53
N ALA A 298 5.93 21.98 -23.23
CA ALA A 298 6.79 20.82 -23.45
C ALA A 298 6.37 19.54 -22.69
N SER A 299 5.49 19.67 -21.72
CA SER A 299 4.87 18.57 -20.97
C SER A 299 3.77 17.83 -21.75
N CYS A 300 3.23 18.44 -22.83
CA CYS A 300 2.32 17.75 -23.71
C CYS A 300 3.07 16.66 -24.49
N PRO A 301 2.56 15.42 -24.57
CA PRO A 301 3.24 14.34 -25.27
C PRO A 301 3.45 14.69 -26.73
N PRO A 302 4.67 14.53 -27.28
CA PRO A 302 4.94 14.81 -28.69
C PRO A 302 4.09 13.88 -29.58
N GLY A 303 3.49 14.47 -30.64
CA GLY A 303 2.66 13.74 -31.60
C GLY A 303 1.24 13.42 -31.13
N ARG A 304 0.83 13.83 -29.93
CA ARG A 304 -0.56 13.73 -29.47
C ARG A 304 -1.27 15.08 -29.58
N PRO A 305 -2.51 15.11 -30.11
CA PRO A 305 -3.31 16.34 -30.11
C PRO A 305 -3.54 16.82 -28.68
N SER A 306 -3.28 18.10 -28.44
CA SER A 306 -3.54 18.77 -27.18
C SER A 306 -4.30 20.08 -27.42
N VAL A 307 -5.15 20.46 -26.47
CA VAL A 307 -5.98 21.66 -26.57
C VAL A 307 -5.99 22.41 -25.25
N GLU A 308 -6.15 23.70 -25.31
CA GLU A 308 -6.27 24.53 -24.12
C GLU A 308 -7.66 24.34 -23.49
N LEU A 309 -7.70 24.05 -22.18
CA LEU A 309 -8.92 23.73 -21.45
C LEU A 309 -9.97 24.83 -21.55
N GLU A 310 -9.57 26.08 -21.34
CA GLU A 310 -10.51 27.22 -21.36
C GLU A 310 -11.14 27.44 -22.75
N VAL A 311 -10.43 27.11 -23.83
CA VAL A 311 -10.93 27.21 -25.19
C VAL A 311 -11.98 26.14 -25.51
N VAL A 312 -11.80 24.91 -24.98
CA VAL A 312 -12.71 23.80 -25.27
C VAL A 312 -13.84 23.66 -24.26
N LEU A 313 -13.68 24.22 -23.07
CA LEU A 313 -14.63 24.09 -21.96
C LEU A 313 -16.07 24.48 -22.34
N PRO A 314 -16.32 25.59 -23.06
CA PRO A 314 -17.69 25.94 -23.48
C PRO A 314 -18.30 24.88 -24.41
N ARG A 315 -17.52 24.32 -25.34
CA ARG A 315 -17.99 23.29 -26.28
C ARG A 315 -18.28 21.97 -25.57
N LEU A 316 -17.50 21.61 -24.54
CA LEU A 316 -17.77 20.44 -23.70
C LEU A 316 -19.04 20.66 -22.87
N ALA A 317 -19.23 21.86 -22.32
CA ALA A 317 -20.39 22.22 -21.55
C ALA A 317 -21.70 22.15 -22.34
N GLU A 318 -21.69 22.55 -23.61
CA GLU A 318 -22.86 22.49 -24.50
C GLU A 318 -23.42 21.06 -24.66
N ARG A 319 -22.56 20.04 -24.60
CA ARG A 319 -22.96 18.62 -24.73
C ARG A 319 -23.66 18.05 -23.49
N LEU A 320 -23.63 18.77 -22.37
CA LEU A 320 -24.23 18.32 -21.12
C LEU A 320 -25.73 18.62 -21.05
N THR A 321 -26.52 17.65 -20.63
CA THR A 321 -27.97 17.76 -20.38
C THR A 321 -28.27 18.18 -18.95
N VAL A 322 -27.66 19.27 -18.48
CA VAL A 322 -27.85 19.85 -17.15
C VAL A 322 -28.38 21.29 -17.28
N ALA A 323 -28.82 21.88 -16.18
CA ALA A 323 -29.28 23.26 -16.17
C ALA A 323 -28.22 24.23 -16.70
N PRO A 324 -28.58 25.22 -17.53
CA PRO A 324 -27.62 26.08 -18.25
C PRO A 324 -26.58 26.77 -17.36
N ASP A 325 -27.01 27.22 -16.18
CA ASP A 325 -26.16 27.86 -15.15
C ASP A 325 -25.10 26.93 -14.56
N ARG A 326 -25.31 25.62 -14.61
CA ARG A 326 -24.39 24.60 -14.06
C ARG A 326 -23.51 23.90 -15.11
N LYS A 327 -23.73 24.17 -16.40
CA LYS A 327 -23.04 23.43 -17.48
C LYS A 327 -21.52 23.55 -17.41
N THR A 328 -21.01 24.75 -17.24
CA THR A 328 -19.56 25.02 -17.23
C THR A 328 -18.89 24.40 -15.99
N GLU A 329 -19.51 24.54 -14.81
CA GLU A 329 -19.04 23.91 -13.58
C GLU A 329 -18.98 22.39 -13.73
N ARG A 330 -20.06 21.76 -14.22
CA ARG A 330 -20.15 20.32 -14.44
C ARG A 330 -19.19 19.81 -15.50
N ALA A 331 -18.89 20.62 -16.52
CA ALA A 331 -17.88 20.27 -17.51
C ALA A 331 -16.48 20.27 -16.87
N ARG A 332 -16.17 21.24 -16.02
CA ARG A 332 -14.90 21.35 -15.31
C ARG A 332 -14.72 20.20 -14.31
N ASP A 333 -15.76 19.88 -13.53
CA ASP A 333 -15.80 18.72 -12.62
C ASP A 333 -15.55 17.42 -13.39
N GLY A 334 -16.18 17.28 -14.55
CA GLY A 334 -16.03 16.10 -15.40
C GLY A 334 -14.60 15.94 -15.92
N ILE A 335 -13.96 17.00 -16.37
CA ILE A 335 -12.54 16.99 -16.78
C ILE A 335 -11.65 16.66 -15.58
N THR A 336 -11.86 17.28 -14.43
CA THR A 336 -11.11 16.97 -13.19
C THR A 336 -11.22 15.50 -12.84
N GLY A 337 -12.43 14.93 -12.92
CA GLY A 337 -12.64 13.50 -12.72
C GLY A 337 -11.98 12.59 -13.76
N LEU A 338 -11.85 13.04 -15.02
CA LEU A 338 -11.13 12.30 -16.06
C LEU A 338 -9.61 12.38 -15.86
N VAL A 339 -9.10 13.52 -15.40
CA VAL A 339 -7.68 13.70 -15.05
C VAL A 339 -7.30 12.83 -13.85
N SER A 340 -8.12 12.83 -12.79
CA SER A 340 -7.88 11.99 -11.61
C SER A 340 -7.88 10.48 -11.91
N ARG A 341 -8.59 10.08 -12.98
CA ARG A 341 -8.60 8.68 -13.49
C ARG A 341 -7.44 8.39 -14.45
N GLY A 342 -6.63 9.37 -14.81
CA GLY A 342 -5.58 9.20 -15.80
C GLY A 342 -6.10 9.01 -17.24
N VAL A 343 -7.37 9.35 -17.54
CA VAL A 343 -7.97 9.31 -18.89
C VAL A 343 -7.54 10.50 -19.71
N VAL A 344 -7.35 11.64 -19.04
CA VAL A 344 -6.97 12.92 -19.63
C VAL A 344 -5.74 13.40 -18.90
N GLY A 345 -4.68 13.75 -19.62
CA GLY A 345 -3.54 14.47 -19.09
C GLY A 345 -3.86 15.97 -19.02
N CYS A 346 -3.35 16.66 -17.99
CA CYS A 346 -3.51 18.11 -17.85
C CYS A 346 -2.24 18.72 -17.29
N ASP A 347 -1.71 19.76 -17.96
CA ASP A 347 -0.62 20.58 -17.43
C ASP A 347 -0.73 22.01 -17.98
N LYS A 348 -0.50 23.00 -17.13
CA LYS A 348 -0.52 24.45 -17.47
C LYS A 348 -1.76 24.88 -18.29
N GLY A 349 -2.91 24.28 -17.96
CA GLY A 349 -4.17 24.59 -18.67
C GLY A 349 -4.36 23.88 -20.00
N TRP A 350 -3.45 23.02 -20.40
CA TRP A 350 -3.57 22.18 -21.60
C TRP A 350 -4.00 20.77 -21.25
N ILE A 351 -4.85 20.18 -22.09
CA ILE A 351 -5.38 18.82 -21.90
C ILE A 351 -5.18 17.97 -23.15
N TRP A 352 -4.96 16.67 -22.94
CA TRP A 352 -4.80 15.67 -23.99
C TRP A 352 -5.35 14.32 -23.50
N LEU A 353 -5.59 13.38 -24.41
CA LEU A 353 -5.90 12.00 -24.03
C LEU A 353 -4.62 11.29 -23.56
N ALA A 354 -4.67 10.66 -22.37
CA ALA A 354 -3.52 9.99 -21.75
C ALA A 354 -3.18 8.64 -22.42
#